data_24368dca18e1444bc219fe6944ea19e8
#
_entry.id   24368dca18e1444bc219fe6944ea19e8
#
_cell.length_a   1.000
_cell.length_b   1.000
_cell.length_c   1.000
_cell.angle_alpha   90.00
_cell.angle_beta   90.00
_cell.angle_gamma   90.00
#
_symmetry.space_group_name_H-M   'P 1'
#
loop_
_entity.id
_entity.type
_entity.pdbx_description
1 polymer ?
#
loop_
_entity_poly.entity_id
_entity_poly.type
_entity_poly.pdbx_seq_one_letter_code
_entity_poly.pdbx_strand_id
1 'polypeptide(L)'
;MLLAVAGALVPALAFAQSGDMGLLTSTPLPGGGQSYSLPVQTLLFLTALAFLPALLLLMTGFTRIIIVLSLLRHALGLQTSPPNQVLVGLALFLTFVVMGPVFDKIYTDAYVPYSEQKLPAKQALERAEAPLRTFMLKQTREPDLALFIKLSRIEPPKTKDDIPLRALVPAFVTSELKTAFQIGFMVFIPFLIIDMVVASVLMSMGMMMLSPVLISLPFKLMLFVLVDGWNLLLGSLVASFG
;
A
#
# COMPACT_ATOMS: atom_id res chain seq x y z
N MET A 1 -7.16 2.99 19.37
CA MET A 1 -7.30 2.69 17.95
C MET A 1 -6.41 1.52 17.48
N LEU A 2 -5.14 1.43 17.88
CA LEU A 2 -4.28 0.25 17.63
C LEU A 2 -4.80 -1.06 18.28
N LEU A 3 -5.46 -0.97 19.44
CA LEU A 3 -6.12 -2.10 20.11
C LEU A 3 -7.37 -2.61 19.38
N ALA A 4 -8.04 -1.79 18.58
CA ALA A 4 -9.22 -2.20 17.81
C ALA A 4 -8.86 -3.05 16.58
N VAL A 5 -7.69 -2.84 15.98
CA VAL A 5 -7.19 -3.66 14.85
C VAL A 5 -6.72 -5.04 15.35
N ALA A 6 -6.13 -5.11 16.54
CA ALA A 6 -5.78 -6.38 17.17
C ALA A 6 -7.05 -7.14 17.62
N GLY A 7 -8.12 -6.44 18.05
CA GLY A 7 -9.39 -7.03 18.42
C GLY A 7 -10.20 -7.62 17.25
N ALA A 8 -10.00 -7.13 16.03
CA ALA A 8 -10.67 -7.64 14.83
C ALA A 8 -10.10 -8.99 14.35
N LEU A 9 -8.91 -9.37 14.79
CA LEU A 9 -8.30 -10.68 14.50
C LEU A 9 -8.80 -11.79 15.44
N VAL A 10 -9.34 -11.45 16.60
CA VAL A 10 -9.82 -12.43 17.60
C VAL A 10 -11.11 -13.15 17.16
N PRO A 11 -12.14 -12.52 16.51
CA PRO A 11 -13.31 -13.26 16.07
C PRO A 11 -13.05 -14.19 14.88
N ALA A 12 -11.97 -14.01 14.11
CA ALA A 12 -11.60 -14.95 13.05
C ALA A 12 -11.18 -16.32 13.62
N LEU A 13 -10.70 -16.36 14.85
CA LEU A 13 -10.39 -17.60 15.58
C LEU A 13 -11.65 -18.26 16.18
N ALA A 14 -12.72 -17.50 16.45
CA ALA A 14 -13.97 -18.03 17.00
C ALA A 14 -14.85 -18.72 15.94
N PHE A 15 -14.70 -18.39 14.64
CA PHE A 15 -15.38 -19.09 13.54
C PHE A 15 -14.80 -20.49 13.24
N ALA A 16 -13.66 -20.85 13.83
CA ALA A 16 -13.06 -22.18 13.70
C ALA A 16 -13.78 -23.27 14.52
N GLN A 17 -14.81 -22.93 15.31
CA GLN A 17 -15.46 -23.88 16.22
C GLN A 17 -16.76 -24.52 15.70
N SER A 18 -17.25 -24.18 14.52
CA SER A 18 -18.52 -24.73 14.01
C SER A 18 -18.46 -25.47 12.66
N GLY A 19 -17.30 -25.85 12.22
CA GLY A 19 -17.10 -26.77 11.11
C GLY A 19 -15.78 -27.49 11.32
N ASP A 20 -15.81 -28.80 11.24
CA ASP A 20 -14.72 -29.78 11.44
C ASP A 20 -13.44 -29.46 10.61
N MET A 21 -12.85 -28.29 10.82
CA MET A 21 -11.52 -27.93 10.33
C MET A 21 -10.51 -28.35 11.37
N GLY A 22 -10.31 -29.64 11.53
CA GLY A 22 -9.18 -30.15 12.28
C GLY A 22 -7.90 -29.57 11.69
N LEU A 23 -7.31 -28.59 12.40
CA LEU A 23 -6.03 -27.97 12.02
C LEU A 23 -4.93 -29.02 11.85
N LEU A 24 -5.09 -30.18 12.48
CA LEU A 24 -4.20 -31.33 12.41
C LEU A 24 -5.04 -32.61 12.36
N THR A 25 -4.88 -33.42 11.35
CA THR A 25 -5.35 -34.81 11.37
C THR A 25 -4.23 -35.69 11.86
N SER A 26 -4.45 -36.37 13.00
CA SER A 26 -3.52 -37.37 13.48
C SER A 26 -3.93 -38.74 12.96
N THR A 27 -3.03 -39.42 12.23
CA THR A 27 -3.19 -40.81 11.86
C THR A 27 -2.26 -41.66 12.74
N PRO A 28 -2.78 -42.71 13.40
CA PRO A 28 -1.94 -43.61 14.17
C PRO A 28 -1.02 -44.40 13.23
N LEU A 29 0.28 -44.40 13.55
CA LEU A 29 1.28 -45.20 12.83
C LEU A 29 1.31 -46.62 13.41
N PRO A 30 1.46 -47.68 12.60
CA PRO A 30 1.74 -49.01 13.08
C PRO A 30 3.10 -49.02 13.80
N GLY A 31 3.11 -48.94 15.14
CA GLY A 31 4.31 -48.84 15.96
C GLY A 31 4.21 -47.86 17.12
N GLY A 32 3.00 -47.27 17.38
CA GLY A 32 2.72 -46.45 18.57
C GLY A 32 3.07 -44.96 18.45
N GLY A 33 3.44 -44.48 17.25
CA GLY A 33 3.62 -43.05 16.94
C GLY A 33 2.36 -42.43 16.34
N GLN A 34 2.20 -41.09 16.42
CA GLN A 34 1.16 -40.34 15.73
C GLN A 34 1.83 -39.51 14.64
N SER A 35 1.39 -39.62 13.39
CA SER A 35 1.75 -38.68 12.33
C SER A 35 0.71 -37.58 12.23
N TYR A 36 1.16 -36.33 12.25
CA TYR A 36 0.31 -35.16 12.08
C TYR A 36 0.40 -34.70 10.62
N SER A 37 -0.73 -34.68 9.92
CA SER A 37 -0.81 -34.10 8.59
C SER A 37 -1.71 -32.86 8.64
N LEU A 38 -1.25 -31.77 8.04
CA LEU A 38 -2.08 -30.59 7.79
C LEU A 38 -2.99 -30.88 6.60
N PRO A 39 -4.32 -30.78 6.73
CA PRO A 39 -5.20 -30.84 5.58
C PRO A 39 -4.81 -29.79 4.55
N VAL A 40 -4.82 -30.13 3.27
CA VAL A 40 -4.52 -29.19 2.16
C VAL A 40 -5.38 -27.92 2.27
N GLN A 41 -6.60 -28.05 2.75
CA GLN A 41 -7.53 -26.95 2.97
C GLN A 41 -7.03 -25.95 4.03
N THR A 42 -6.44 -26.45 5.12
CA THR A 42 -5.81 -25.62 6.16
C THR A 42 -4.57 -24.90 5.62
N LEU A 43 -3.75 -25.59 4.82
CA LEU A 43 -2.58 -25.01 4.19
C LEU A 43 -2.98 -23.87 3.23
N LEU A 44 -3.99 -24.09 2.38
CA LEU A 44 -4.53 -23.08 1.49
C LEU A 44 -5.09 -21.88 2.26
N PHE A 45 -5.82 -22.12 3.34
CA PHE A 45 -6.37 -21.05 4.19
C PHE A 45 -5.27 -20.22 4.84
N LEU A 46 -4.26 -20.85 5.45
CA LEU A 46 -3.12 -20.15 6.05
C LEU A 46 -2.32 -19.36 5.01
N THR A 47 -2.13 -19.93 3.82
CA THR A 47 -1.47 -19.23 2.72
C THR A 47 -2.28 -18.01 2.28
N ALA A 48 -3.58 -18.15 2.08
CA ALA A 48 -4.45 -17.02 1.73
C ALA A 48 -4.43 -15.93 2.81
N LEU A 49 -4.45 -16.32 4.09
CA LEU A 49 -4.38 -15.40 5.23
C LEU A 49 -3.05 -14.64 5.28
N ALA A 50 -1.94 -15.28 4.92
CA ALA A 50 -0.62 -14.64 4.88
C ALA A 50 -0.52 -13.55 3.78
N PHE A 51 -1.23 -13.72 2.65
CA PHE A 51 -1.25 -12.73 1.57
C PHE A 51 -2.24 -11.59 1.79
N LEU A 52 -3.25 -11.78 2.66
CA LEU A 52 -4.32 -10.80 2.88
C LEU A 52 -3.82 -9.40 3.27
N PRO A 53 -2.88 -9.23 4.22
CA PRO A 53 -2.38 -7.90 4.58
C PRO A 53 -1.69 -7.18 3.41
N ALA A 54 -0.93 -7.90 2.59
CA ALA A 54 -0.28 -7.33 1.42
C ALA A 54 -1.30 -6.86 0.37
N LEU A 55 -2.33 -7.65 0.10
CA LEU A 55 -3.42 -7.28 -0.82
C LEU A 55 -4.17 -6.04 -0.31
N LEU A 56 -4.48 -5.97 0.98
CA LEU A 56 -5.15 -4.81 1.56
C LEU A 56 -4.31 -3.54 1.43
N LEU A 57 -3.00 -3.61 1.68
CA LEU A 57 -2.10 -2.47 1.48
C LEU A 57 -2.06 -2.02 0.01
N LEU A 58 -2.08 -2.95 -0.94
CA LEU A 58 -2.12 -2.65 -2.38
C LEU A 58 -3.43 -1.99 -2.82
N MET A 59 -4.54 -2.14 -2.07
CA MET A 59 -5.82 -1.50 -2.34
C MET A 59 -5.96 -0.11 -1.69
N THR A 60 -4.90 0.40 -1.06
CA THR A 60 -4.87 1.70 -0.37
C THR A 60 -3.87 2.65 -1.01
N GLY A 61 -3.79 3.90 -0.51
CA GLY A 61 -2.78 4.88 -0.92
C GLY A 61 -1.34 4.54 -0.50
N PHE A 62 -1.10 3.44 0.22
CA PHE A 62 0.20 3.06 0.74
C PHE A 62 1.28 2.99 -0.34
N THR A 63 0.96 2.39 -1.49
CA THR A 63 1.90 2.20 -2.60
C THR A 63 2.44 3.54 -3.11
N ARG A 64 1.58 4.53 -3.34
CA ARG A 64 1.99 5.88 -3.79
C ARG A 64 2.89 6.53 -2.74
N ILE A 65 2.47 6.51 -1.49
CA ILE A 65 3.15 7.18 -0.38
C ILE A 65 4.55 6.63 -0.18
N ILE A 66 4.71 5.31 -0.07
CA ILE A 66 6.01 4.68 0.19
C ILE A 66 7.01 4.91 -0.95
N ILE A 67 6.54 4.89 -2.20
CA ILE A 67 7.39 5.13 -3.37
C ILE A 67 7.86 6.58 -3.39
N VAL A 68 6.97 7.56 -3.18
CA VAL A 68 7.35 8.98 -3.16
C VAL A 68 8.33 9.27 -2.03
N LEU A 69 8.12 8.74 -0.83
CA LEU A 69 9.06 8.89 0.30
C LEU A 69 10.42 8.25 0.00
N SER A 70 10.43 7.09 -0.68
CA SER A 70 11.66 6.44 -1.11
C SER A 70 12.41 7.27 -2.17
N LEU A 71 11.68 7.82 -3.15
CA LEU A 71 12.26 8.69 -4.17
C LEU A 71 12.80 10.00 -3.58
N LEU A 72 12.13 10.60 -2.58
CA LEU A 72 12.67 11.74 -1.85
C LEU A 72 14.02 11.43 -1.23
N ARG A 73 14.14 10.29 -0.51
CA ARG A 73 15.41 9.87 0.11
C ARG A 73 16.53 9.78 -0.95
N HIS A 74 16.23 9.20 -2.11
CA HIS A 74 17.21 9.13 -3.20
C HIS A 74 17.55 10.50 -3.80
N ALA A 75 16.55 11.38 -3.94
CA ALA A 75 16.75 12.75 -4.44
C ALA A 75 17.70 13.57 -3.55
N LEU A 76 17.55 13.41 -2.24
CA LEU A 76 18.45 14.03 -1.25
C LEU A 76 19.88 13.47 -1.28
N GLY A 77 20.13 12.36 -2.00
CA GLY A 77 21.44 11.69 -2.02
C GLY A 77 21.69 10.81 -0.80
N LEU A 78 20.69 10.55 0.02
CA LEU A 78 20.80 9.73 1.23
C LEU A 78 20.58 8.25 0.90
N GLN A 79 21.56 7.39 1.21
CA GLN A 79 21.50 5.96 0.90
C GLN A 79 20.77 5.16 1.98
N THR A 80 20.97 5.50 3.25
CA THR A 80 20.50 4.71 4.40
C THR A 80 19.62 5.48 5.39
N SER A 81 19.59 6.80 5.32
CA SER A 81 18.83 7.66 6.24
C SER A 81 17.72 8.44 5.50
N PRO A 82 16.47 8.46 6.00
CA PRO A 82 15.94 7.69 7.13
C PRO A 82 15.92 6.17 6.85
N PRO A 83 15.99 5.30 7.89
CA PRO A 83 15.87 3.85 7.72
C PRO A 83 14.53 3.44 7.08
N ASN A 84 14.51 2.31 6.36
CA ASN A 84 13.30 1.82 5.70
C ASN A 84 12.11 1.67 6.65
N GLN A 85 12.34 1.23 7.89
CA GLN A 85 11.29 1.07 8.89
C GLN A 85 10.59 2.41 9.22
N VAL A 86 11.36 3.52 9.27
CA VAL A 86 10.79 4.86 9.50
C VAL A 86 9.93 5.29 8.32
N LEU A 87 10.40 5.06 7.08
CA LEU A 87 9.62 5.38 5.88
C LEU A 87 8.33 4.55 5.80
N VAL A 88 8.43 3.25 6.10
CA VAL A 88 7.24 2.37 6.14
C VAL A 88 6.28 2.82 7.23
N GLY A 89 6.77 3.13 8.44
CA GLY A 89 5.93 3.64 9.53
C GLY A 89 5.22 4.93 9.15
N LEU A 90 5.94 5.90 8.57
CA LEU A 90 5.37 7.16 8.09
C LEU A 90 4.34 6.93 6.98
N ALA A 91 4.65 6.04 6.02
CA ALA A 91 3.72 5.70 4.95
C ALA A 91 2.43 5.07 5.49
N LEU A 92 2.51 4.20 6.48
CA LEU A 92 1.33 3.64 7.15
C LEU A 92 0.50 4.72 7.85
N PHE A 93 1.12 5.61 8.62
CA PHE A 93 0.40 6.71 9.28
C PHE A 93 -0.33 7.61 8.26
N LEU A 94 0.35 8.00 7.19
CA LEU A 94 -0.28 8.81 6.13
C LEU A 94 -1.39 8.05 5.41
N THR A 95 -1.21 6.74 5.22
CA THR A 95 -2.27 5.89 4.64
C THR A 95 -3.51 5.90 5.54
N PHE A 96 -3.36 5.79 6.85
CA PHE A 96 -4.50 5.89 7.77
C PHE A 96 -5.19 7.26 7.69
N VAL A 97 -4.45 8.35 7.53
CA VAL A 97 -5.01 9.69 7.35
C VAL A 97 -5.81 9.77 6.05
N VAL A 98 -5.24 9.34 4.92
CA VAL A 98 -5.87 9.36 3.59
C VAL A 98 -7.09 8.44 3.53
N MET A 99 -6.98 7.24 4.11
CA MET A 99 -8.04 6.22 4.09
C MET A 99 -9.08 6.40 5.21
N GLY A 100 -8.91 7.37 6.10
CA GLY A 100 -9.83 7.63 7.21
C GLY A 100 -11.30 7.64 6.79
N PRO A 101 -11.72 8.45 5.81
CA PRO A 101 -13.12 8.49 5.36
C PRO A 101 -13.62 7.14 4.79
N VAL A 102 -12.74 6.34 4.19
CA VAL A 102 -13.08 5.01 3.66
C VAL A 102 -13.27 4.03 4.81
N PHE A 103 -12.37 4.05 5.80
CA PHE A 103 -12.47 3.19 6.99
C PHE A 103 -13.69 3.53 7.86
N ASP A 104 -14.02 4.80 7.99
CA ASP A 104 -15.23 5.23 8.72
C ASP A 104 -16.49 4.68 8.04
N LYS A 105 -16.59 4.72 6.71
CA LYS A 105 -17.69 4.12 5.97
C LYS A 105 -17.75 2.60 6.14
N ILE A 106 -16.62 1.91 6.07
CA ILE A 106 -16.57 0.45 6.30
C ILE A 106 -17.06 0.13 7.71
N TYR A 107 -16.63 0.92 8.70
CA TYR A 107 -17.04 0.72 10.08
C TYR A 107 -18.56 0.91 10.27
N THR A 108 -19.12 2.00 9.75
CA THR A 108 -20.54 2.35 9.93
C THR A 108 -21.48 1.46 9.11
N ASP A 109 -21.13 1.17 7.85
CA ASP A 109 -22.04 0.55 6.88
C ASP A 109 -21.92 -1.00 6.86
N ALA A 110 -20.77 -1.54 7.30
CA ALA A 110 -20.53 -2.97 7.28
C ALA A 110 -20.29 -3.55 8.69
N TYR A 111 -19.31 -3.02 9.45
CA TYR A 111 -18.92 -3.62 10.71
C TYR A 111 -19.97 -3.48 11.82
N VAL A 112 -20.53 -2.28 12.02
CA VAL A 112 -21.55 -2.05 13.07
C VAL A 112 -22.79 -2.90 12.84
N PRO A 113 -23.43 -2.91 11.65
CA PRO A 113 -24.59 -3.76 11.41
C PRO A 113 -24.29 -5.25 11.50
N TYR A 114 -23.06 -5.67 11.16
CA TYR A 114 -22.63 -7.07 11.33
C TYR A 114 -22.48 -7.44 12.82
N SER A 115 -21.84 -6.58 13.61
CA SER A 115 -21.67 -6.80 15.05
C SER A 115 -22.99 -6.83 15.81
N GLU A 116 -24.00 -6.08 15.35
CA GLU A 116 -25.37 -6.08 15.87
C GLU A 116 -26.22 -7.24 15.34
N GLN A 117 -25.64 -8.18 14.60
CA GLN A 117 -26.32 -9.34 13.99
C GLN A 117 -27.48 -8.95 13.01
N LYS A 118 -27.47 -7.71 12.51
CA LYS A 118 -28.43 -7.21 11.52
C LYS A 118 -28.09 -7.62 10.09
N LEU A 119 -26.83 -8.00 9.84
CA LEU A 119 -26.33 -8.38 8.53
C LEU A 119 -25.60 -9.74 8.59
N PRO A 120 -25.83 -10.64 7.62
CA PRO A 120 -25.02 -11.82 7.45
C PRO A 120 -23.60 -11.46 6.95
N ALA A 121 -22.59 -12.27 7.28
CA ALA A 121 -21.19 -12.03 6.95
C ALA A 121 -20.95 -11.72 5.46
N LYS A 122 -21.65 -12.40 4.55
CA LYS A 122 -21.52 -12.16 3.11
C LYS A 122 -21.92 -10.73 2.71
N GLN A 123 -23.07 -10.25 3.20
CA GLN A 123 -23.53 -8.90 2.91
C GLN A 123 -22.65 -7.83 3.59
N ALA A 124 -22.11 -8.12 4.77
CA ALA A 124 -21.17 -7.23 5.42
C ALA A 124 -19.89 -7.07 4.60
N LEU A 125 -19.37 -8.16 4.02
CA LEU A 125 -18.20 -8.12 3.14
C LEU A 125 -18.47 -7.31 1.86
N GLU A 126 -19.63 -7.51 1.22
CA GLU A 126 -20.04 -6.74 0.04
C GLU A 126 -20.16 -5.24 0.35
N ARG A 127 -20.70 -4.87 1.51
CA ARG A 127 -20.75 -3.47 1.97
C ARG A 127 -19.38 -2.89 2.32
N ALA A 128 -18.47 -3.71 2.85
CA ALA A 128 -17.10 -3.27 3.13
C ALA A 128 -16.30 -3.06 1.83
N GLU A 129 -16.57 -3.83 0.79
CA GLU A 129 -15.92 -3.68 -0.52
C GLU A 129 -16.28 -2.36 -1.21
N ALA A 130 -17.53 -1.90 -1.10
CA ALA A 130 -18.03 -0.75 -1.85
C ALA A 130 -17.24 0.56 -1.62
N PRO A 131 -16.91 0.99 -0.39
CA PRO A 131 -16.08 2.18 -0.17
C PRO A 131 -14.65 2.04 -0.71
N LEU A 132 -14.04 0.84 -0.62
CA LEU A 132 -12.72 0.57 -1.20
C LEU A 132 -12.76 0.64 -2.73
N ARG A 133 -13.78 0.06 -3.33
CA ARG A 133 -14.02 0.12 -4.79
C ARG A 133 -14.14 1.56 -5.27
N THR A 134 -14.96 2.36 -4.59
CA THR A 134 -15.15 3.78 -4.91
C THR A 134 -13.83 4.56 -4.83
N PHE A 135 -13.03 4.31 -3.78
CA PHE A 135 -11.71 4.92 -3.64
C PHE A 135 -10.77 4.51 -4.81
N MET A 136 -10.67 3.21 -5.10
CA MET A 136 -9.80 2.73 -6.18
C MET A 136 -10.24 3.28 -7.54
N LEU A 137 -11.55 3.30 -7.85
CA LEU A 137 -12.07 3.85 -9.10
C LEU A 137 -11.75 5.34 -9.26
N LYS A 138 -11.83 6.12 -8.17
CA LYS A 138 -11.50 7.55 -8.18
C LYS A 138 -10.02 7.80 -8.52
N GLN A 139 -9.13 6.93 -8.04
CA GLN A 139 -7.69 7.07 -8.21
C GLN A 139 -7.16 6.36 -9.48
N THR A 140 -7.95 5.47 -10.08
CA THR A 140 -7.52 4.72 -11.27
C THR A 140 -7.70 5.55 -12.53
N ARG A 141 -6.67 5.62 -13.34
CA ARG A 141 -6.69 6.32 -14.62
C ARG A 141 -7.43 5.49 -15.67
N GLU A 142 -8.21 6.15 -16.50
CA GLU A 142 -9.00 5.48 -17.55
C GLU A 142 -8.18 4.61 -18.51
N PRO A 143 -6.98 5.02 -18.98
CA PRO A 143 -6.17 4.16 -19.84
C PRO A 143 -5.70 2.88 -19.19
N ASP A 144 -5.35 2.95 -17.88
CA ASP A 144 -4.90 1.78 -17.13
C ASP A 144 -6.08 0.83 -16.88
N LEU A 145 -7.25 1.38 -16.56
CA LEU A 145 -8.47 0.60 -16.40
C LEU A 145 -8.87 -0.13 -17.69
N ALA A 146 -8.87 0.57 -18.83
CA ALA A 146 -9.17 0.00 -20.14
C ALA A 146 -8.18 -1.12 -20.51
N LEU A 147 -6.89 -0.94 -20.19
CA LEU A 147 -5.87 -1.96 -20.42
C LEU A 147 -6.20 -3.26 -19.66
N PHE A 148 -6.49 -3.16 -18.36
CA PHE A 148 -6.75 -4.36 -17.54
C PHE A 148 -8.10 -5.01 -17.81
N ILE A 149 -9.12 -4.27 -18.23
CA ILE A 149 -10.37 -4.83 -18.74
C ILE A 149 -10.08 -5.70 -19.98
N LYS A 150 -9.31 -5.17 -20.94
CA LYS A 150 -8.90 -5.90 -22.15
C LYS A 150 -8.06 -7.14 -21.84
N LEU A 151 -7.06 -7.02 -20.95
CA LEU A 151 -6.20 -8.14 -20.55
C LEU A 151 -6.96 -9.23 -19.81
N SER A 152 -7.98 -8.87 -19.05
CA SER A 152 -8.82 -9.81 -18.30
C SER A 152 -9.84 -10.54 -19.18
N ARG A 153 -9.92 -10.21 -20.48
CA ARG A 153 -10.88 -10.80 -21.44
C ARG A 153 -12.34 -10.74 -20.94
N ILE A 154 -12.70 -9.64 -20.29
CA ILE A 154 -14.03 -9.40 -19.76
C ILE A 154 -14.80 -8.61 -20.81
N GLU A 155 -16.10 -8.92 -20.99
CA GLU A 155 -16.97 -8.05 -21.77
C GLU A 155 -16.94 -6.64 -21.19
N PRO A 156 -16.94 -5.60 -22.06
CA PRO A 156 -16.92 -4.22 -21.59
C PRO A 156 -18.04 -3.98 -20.56
N PRO A 157 -17.71 -3.61 -19.32
CA PRO A 157 -18.71 -3.39 -18.28
C PRO A 157 -19.62 -2.23 -18.67
N LYS A 158 -20.92 -2.35 -18.39
CA LYS A 158 -21.90 -1.31 -18.70
C LYS A 158 -21.74 -0.09 -17.80
N THR A 159 -21.29 -0.31 -16.57
CA THR A 159 -21.04 0.74 -15.57
C THR A 159 -19.69 0.54 -14.93
N LYS A 160 -19.11 1.61 -14.33
CA LYS A 160 -17.84 1.52 -13.60
C LYS A 160 -17.94 0.58 -12.37
N ASP A 161 -19.14 0.43 -11.83
CA ASP A 161 -19.39 -0.44 -10.67
C ASP A 161 -19.40 -1.94 -11.02
N ASP A 162 -19.62 -2.29 -12.29
CA ASP A 162 -19.62 -3.69 -12.75
C ASP A 162 -18.22 -4.24 -12.99
N ILE A 163 -17.18 -3.41 -12.88
CA ILE A 163 -15.79 -3.83 -13.12
C ILE A 163 -15.35 -4.78 -12.00
N PRO A 164 -14.96 -6.03 -12.29
CA PRO A 164 -14.55 -6.96 -11.25
C PRO A 164 -13.22 -6.56 -10.62
N LEU A 165 -13.06 -6.84 -9.31
CA LEU A 165 -11.83 -6.51 -8.56
C LEU A 165 -10.55 -7.06 -9.20
N ARG A 166 -10.62 -8.23 -9.87
CA ARG A 166 -9.48 -8.82 -10.58
C ARG A 166 -8.92 -7.92 -11.70
N ALA A 167 -9.72 -7.01 -12.26
CA ALA A 167 -9.28 -6.02 -13.23
C ALA A 167 -9.01 -4.66 -12.57
N LEU A 168 -9.81 -4.27 -11.59
CA LEU A 168 -9.70 -2.98 -10.90
C LEU A 168 -8.43 -2.88 -10.06
N VAL A 169 -8.11 -3.90 -9.24
CA VAL A 169 -6.96 -3.84 -8.34
C VAL A 169 -5.64 -3.66 -9.10
N PRO A 170 -5.30 -4.46 -10.13
CA PRO A 170 -4.06 -4.26 -10.87
C PRO A 170 -4.06 -2.95 -11.67
N ALA A 171 -5.21 -2.49 -12.18
CA ALA A 171 -5.33 -1.18 -12.83
C ALA A 171 -5.04 -0.04 -11.85
N PHE A 172 -5.60 -0.10 -10.65
CA PHE A 172 -5.36 0.84 -9.57
C PHE A 172 -3.88 0.88 -9.18
N VAL A 173 -3.26 -0.28 -8.89
CA VAL A 173 -1.84 -0.36 -8.52
C VAL A 173 -0.95 0.24 -9.61
N THR A 174 -1.22 -0.05 -10.89
CA THR A 174 -0.47 0.53 -12.02
C THR A 174 -0.63 2.05 -12.09
N SER A 175 -1.83 2.56 -11.85
CA SER A 175 -2.11 4.00 -11.78
C SER A 175 -1.38 4.66 -10.62
N GLU A 176 -1.39 4.02 -9.43
CA GLU A 176 -0.66 4.48 -8.25
C GLU A 176 0.85 4.53 -8.48
N LEU A 177 1.43 3.49 -9.11
CA LEU A 177 2.84 3.47 -9.50
C LEU A 177 3.18 4.65 -10.41
N LYS A 178 2.39 4.88 -11.46
CA LYS A 178 2.64 5.98 -12.39
C LYS A 178 2.54 7.34 -11.71
N THR A 179 1.50 7.56 -10.90
CA THR A 179 1.32 8.81 -10.15
C THR A 179 2.46 9.02 -9.16
N ALA A 180 2.89 7.96 -8.46
CA ALA A 180 4.01 8.02 -7.53
C ALA A 180 5.32 8.42 -8.23
N PHE A 181 5.59 7.86 -9.42
CA PHE A 181 6.76 8.24 -10.20
C PHE A 181 6.68 9.67 -10.73
N GLN A 182 5.49 10.13 -11.13
CA GLN A 182 5.30 11.53 -11.56
C GLN A 182 5.58 12.50 -10.41
N ILE A 183 5.00 12.27 -9.23
CA ILE A 183 5.24 13.12 -8.05
C ILE A 183 6.72 13.03 -7.65
N GLY A 184 7.29 11.82 -7.59
CA GLY A 184 8.69 11.62 -7.24
C GLY A 184 9.63 12.31 -8.21
N PHE A 185 9.34 12.31 -9.51
CA PHE A 185 10.12 13.05 -10.50
C PHE A 185 10.09 14.56 -10.25
N MET A 186 8.91 15.13 -9.96
CA MET A 186 8.79 16.56 -9.62
C MET A 186 9.59 16.92 -8.36
N VAL A 187 9.58 16.06 -7.36
CA VAL A 187 10.39 16.22 -6.13
C VAL A 187 11.89 16.13 -6.44
N PHE A 188 12.27 15.32 -7.43
CA PHE A 188 13.67 15.12 -7.80
C PHE A 188 14.29 16.33 -8.50
N ILE A 189 13.51 17.08 -9.30
CA ILE A 189 14.00 18.19 -10.14
C ILE A 189 14.84 19.21 -9.38
N PRO A 190 14.42 19.81 -8.26
CA PRO A 190 15.21 20.82 -7.56
C PRO A 190 16.56 20.28 -7.07
N PHE A 191 16.60 19.04 -6.62
CA PHE A 191 17.84 18.40 -6.17
C PHE A 191 18.77 18.06 -7.32
N LEU A 192 18.22 17.67 -8.48
CA LEU A 192 18.97 17.46 -9.70
C LEU A 192 19.66 18.74 -10.18
N ILE A 193 18.98 19.89 -10.10
CA ILE A 193 19.55 21.18 -10.45
C ILE A 193 20.76 21.50 -9.56
N ILE A 194 20.65 21.25 -8.25
CA ILE A 194 21.78 21.43 -7.31
C ILE A 194 22.96 20.54 -7.70
N ASP A 195 22.71 19.27 -8.03
CA ASP A 195 23.77 18.35 -8.48
C ASP A 195 24.46 18.87 -9.74
N MET A 196 23.72 19.35 -10.72
CA MET A 196 24.28 19.86 -11.98
C MET A 196 25.10 21.14 -11.76
N VAL A 197 24.65 22.06 -10.90
CA VAL A 197 25.38 23.28 -10.57
C VAL A 197 26.71 22.93 -9.88
N VAL A 198 26.66 22.08 -8.86
CA VAL A 198 27.88 21.63 -8.13
C VAL A 198 28.83 20.91 -9.07
N ALA A 199 28.33 20.03 -9.94
CA ALA A 199 29.15 19.33 -10.91
C ALA A 199 29.84 20.31 -11.88
N SER A 200 29.13 21.32 -12.39
CA SER A 200 29.69 22.34 -13.28
C SER A 200 30.82 23.14 -12.62
N VAL A 201 30.63 23.54 -11.36
CA VAL A 201 31.65 24.26 -10.58
C VAL A 201 32.88 23.38 -10.36
N LEU A 202 32.73 22.13 -9.93
CA LEU A 202 33.83 21.20 -9.69
C LEU A 202 34.65 20.93 -10.98
N MET A 203 33.95 20.74 -12.10
CA MET A 203 34.57 20.55 -13.41
C MET A 203 35.41 21.80 -13.84
N SER A 204 34.85 23.00 -13.63
CA SER A 204 35.53 24.26 -13.97
C SER A 204 36.82 24.47 -13.15
N MET A 205 36.84 23.95 -11.93
CA MET A 205 38.03 23.97 -11.03
C MET A 205 39.03 22.83 -11.31
N GLY A 206 38.75 21.95 -12.27
CA GLY A 206 39.58 20.80 -12.60
C GLY A 206 39.48 19.62 -11.62
N MET A 207 38.51 19.64 -10.70
CA MET A 207 38.35 18.61 -9.67
C MET A 207 37.55 17.42 -10.17
N MET A 208 37.96 16.76 -11.26
CA MET A 208 37.22 15.66 -11.89
C MET A 208 37.12 14.37 -11.04
N MET A 209 38.00 14.20 -10.03
CA MET A 209 38.03 13.00 -9.18
C MET A 209 37.04 13.07 -7.98
N LEU A 210 36.47 14.23 -7.68
CA LEU A 210 35.52 14.39 -6.58
C LEU A 210 34.12 14.04 -7.04
N SER A 211 33.39 13.27 -6.25
CA SER A 211 31.97 12.95 -6.52
C SER A 211 31.10 14.19 -6.31
N PRO A 212 30.43 14.75 -7.33
CA PRO A 212 29.55 15.90 -7.19
C PRO A 212 28.41 15.66 -6.21
N VAL A 213 27.89 14.42 -6.15
CA VAL A 213 26.77 14.03 -5.26
C VAL A 213 27.14 14.19 -3.78
N LEU A 214 28.38 13.85 -3.41
CA LEU A 214 28.85 14.02 -2.02
C LEU A 214 29.02 15.49 -1.62
N ILE A 215 29.46 16.31 -2.55
CA ILE A 215 29.63 17.76 -2.33
C ILE A 215 28.28 18.50 -2.31
N SER A 216 27.32 18.05 -3.11
CA SER A 216 25.99 18.67 -3.18
C SER A 216 25.08 18.31 -2.00
N LEU A 217 25.35 17.23 -1.28
CA LEU A 217 24.51 16.71 -0.19
C LEU A 217 24.21 17.75 0.90
N PRO A 218 25.17 18.50 1.48
CA PRO A 218 24.87 19.52 2.48
C PRO A 218 23.98 20.65 1.92
N PHE A 219 24.13 21.04 0.66
CA PHE A 219 23.29 22.06 0.03
C PHE A 219 21.85 21.56 -0.17
N LYS A 220 21.66 20.29 -0.55
CA LYS A 220 20.34 19.66 -0.68
C LYS A 220 19.63 19.61 0.66
N LEU A 221 20.33 19.17 1.72
CA LEU A 221 19.75 19.12 3.05
C LEU A 221 19.39 20.50 3.59
N MET A 222 20.27 21.48 3.40
CA MET A 222 20.00 22.86 3.79
C MET A 222 18.77 23.42 3.07
N LEU A 223 18.69 23.26 1.75
CA LEU A 223 17.52 23.69 0.99
C LEU A 223 16.24 23.03 1.50
N PHE A 224 16.27 21.71 1.69
CA PHE A 224 15.12 20.94 2.14
C PHE A 224 14.60 21.39 3.53
N VAL A 225 15.51 21.72 4.44
CA VAL A 225 15.18 22.24 5.77
C VAL A 225 14.66 23.67 5.69
N LEU A 226 15.28 24.53 4.89
CA LEU A 226 14.88 25.95 4.77
C LEU A 226 13.46 26.13 4.20
N VAL A 227 13.04 25.26 3.29
CA VAL A 227 11.70 25.32 2.68
C VAL A 227 10.66 24.53 3.47
N ASP A 228 10.98 23.99 4.64
CA ASP A 228 10.14 23.04 5.38
C ASP A 228 9.65 21.88 4.48
N GLY A 229 10.61 21.21 3.83
CA GLY A 229 10.36 20.22 2.78
C GLY A 229 9.49 19.05 3.23
N TRP A 230 9.56 18.64 4.52
CA TRP A 230 8.69 17.60 5.04
C TRP A 230 7.22 18.02 5.01
N ASN A 231 6.90 19.22 5.50
CA ASN A 231 5.53 19.71 5.56
C ASN A 231 4.94 19.88 4.15
N LEU A 232 5.73 20.50 3.25
CA LEU A 232 5.33 20.67 1.84
C LEU A 232 5.08 19.35 1.13
N LEU A 233 5.98 18.36 1.30
CA LEU A 233 5.86 17.07 0.65
C LEU A 233 4.66 16.28 1.19
N LEU A 234 4.56 16.15 2.53
CA LEU A 234 3.49 15.37 3.14
C LEU A 234 2.12 15.98 2.86
N GLY A 235 2.00 17.32 2.94
CA GLY A 235 0.78 18.03 2.60
C GLY A 235 0.37 17.83 1.13
N SER A 236 1.31 18.01 0.20
CA SER A 236 1.06 17.79 -1.24
C SER A 236 0.70 16.35 -1.55
N LEU A 237 1.36 15.40 -0.88
CA LEU A 237 1.12 13.97 -1.09
C LEU A 237 -0.28 13.57 -0.61
N VAL A 238 -0.71 14.02 0.56
CA VAL A 238 -2.08 13.80 1.06
C VAL A 238 -3.11 14.48 0.15
N ALA A 239 -2.86 15.73 -0.27
CA ALA A 239 -3.73 16.47 -1.17
C ALA A 239 -3.86 15.80 -2.55
N SER A 240 -2.89 14.98 -2.97
CA SER A 240 -2.95 14.26 -4.27
C SER A 240 -4.02 13.17 -4.34
N PHE A 241 -4.67 12.83 -3.22
CA PHE A 241 -5.77 11.87 -3.15
C PHE A 241 -7.16 12.53 -3.09
N GLY A 242 -7.21 13.85 -2.93
CA GLY A 242 -8.44 14.66 -2.78
C GLY A 242 -9.20 14.94 -4.06
#